data_0d5ba3fc2ae0c560a27f0484a8c89698
#
_entry.id   0d5ba3fc2ae0c560a27f0484a8c89698
#
_cell.length_a   1.000
_cell.length_b   1.000
_cell.length_c   1.000
_cell.angle_alpha   90.00
_cell.angle_beta   90.00
_cell.angle_gamma   90.00
#
_symmetry.space_group_name_H-M   'P 1'
#
loop_
_entity.id
_entity.type
_entity.pdbx_description
1 polymer ?
#
loop_
_entity_poly.entity_id
_entity_poly.type
_entity_poly.pdbx_seq_one_letter_code
_entity_poly.pdbx_strand_id
1 'polypeptide(L)'
;MRLGDHFQQIKKKYHNTFFSGICFDHRKIKKNYIFFAIKGNNLDGNNFIPSVIKKGCKIIVTEKNFDEWKSGVLFINTKNIRKLLAQISFSIFKKKPNNLIAVTGTNGKSSVSDFYYQILLLNN
;
A
#
# COMPACT_ATOMS: atom_id res chain seq x y z
N MET A 1 -9.80 -8.49 -6.05
CA MET A 1 -9.40 -7.29 -6.83
C MET A 1 -8.45 -7.73 -7.94
N ARG A 2 -8.49 -7.10 -9.10
CA ARG A 2 -7.54 -7.38 -10.21
C ARG A 2 -6.43 -6.35 -10.20
N LEU A 3 -5.20 -6.77 -10.53
CA LEU A 3 -4.06 -5.83 -10.58
C LEU A 3 -4.29 -4.69 -11.58
N GLY A 4 -4.84 -4.98 -12.77
CA GLY A 4 -5.08 -3.98 -13.80
C GLY A 4 -6.00 -2.84 -13.38
N ASP A 5 -6.90 -3.07 -12.40
CA ASP A 5 -7.82 -2.04 -11.91
C ASP A 5 -7.12 -1.01 -10.99
N HIS A 6 -5.94 -1.36 -10.46
CA HIS A 6 -5.24 -0.57 -9.43
C HIS A 6 -3.82 -0.18 -9.82
N PHE A 7 -3.16 -0.93 -10.71
CA PHE A 7 -1.78 -0.71 -11.13
C PHE A 7 -1.72 -0.35 -12.62
N GLN A 8 -1.68 0.94 -12.94
CA GLN A 8 -1.67 1.41 -14.32
C GLN A 8 -0.38 1.07 -15.10
N GLN A 9 0.73 0.81 -14.40
CA GLN A 9 2.07 0.68 -14.98
C GLN A 9 2.53 -0.77 -15.22
N ILE A 10 1.67 -1.77 -14.92
CA ILE A 10 2.03 -3.17 -15.14
C ILE A 10 1.72 -3.62 -16.56
N LYS A 11 2.44 -4.62 -17.05
CA LYS A 11 2.18 -5.21 -18.36
C LYS A 11 0.79 -5.84 -18.44
N LYS A 12 0.14 -5.69 -19.58
CA LYS A 12 -1.23 -6.20 -19.83
C LYS A 12 -1.43 -7.66 -19.44
N LYS A 13 -0.41 -8.52 -19.62
CA LYS A 13 -0.47 -9.95 -19.27
C LYS A 13 -0.73 -10.21 -17.77
N TYR A 14 -0.46 -9.23 -16.89
CA TYR A 14 -0.69 -9.37 -15.44
C TYR A 14 -1.96 -8.68 -14.95
N HIS A 15 -2.69 -7.97 -15.82
CA HIS A 15 -3.90 -7.23 -15.43
C HIS A 15 -4.95 -8.12 -14.78
N ASN A 16 -5.09 -9.36 -15.24
CA ASN A 16 -6.07 -10.31 -14.69
C ASN A 16 -5.58 -11.04 -13.43
N THR A 17 -4.39 -10.73 -12.90
CA THR A 17 -3.91 -11.34 -11.67
C THR A 17 -4.72 -10.84 -10.47
N PHE A 18 -5.22 -11.77 -9.66
CA PHE A 18 -6.04 -11.46 -8.50
C PHE A 18 -5.21 -11.28 -7.24
N PHE A 19 -5.62 -10.31 -6.42
CA PHE A 19 -5.14 -10.13 -5.05
C PHE A 19 -6.31 -9.83 -4.11
N SER A 20 -6.15 -10.13 -2.82
CA SER A 20 -7.20 -9.96 -1.80
C SER A 20 -6.94 -8.79 -0.84
N GLY A 21 -5.72 -8.28 -0.82
CA GLY A 21 -5.34 -7.15 0.03
C GLY A 21 -3.90 -6.74 -0.17
N ILE A 22 -3.50 -5.70 0.54
CA ILE A 22 -2.14 -5.15 0.53
C ILE A 22 -1.57 -5.16 1.95
N CYS A 23 -0.26 -5.31 2.08
CA CYS A 23 0.42 -5.33 3.36
C CYS A 23 1.87 -4.85 3.23
N PHE A 24 2.38 -4.14 4.22
CA PHE A 24 3.79 -3.75 4.34
C PHE A 24 4.45 -4.34 5.61
N ASP A 25 3.67 -4.97 6.49
CA ASP A 25 4.19 -5.70 7.66
C ASP A 25 4.24 -7.21 7.34
N HIS A 26 5.46 -7.77 7.24
CA HIS A 26 5.69 -9.19 6.94
C HIS A 26 5.03 -10.17 7.93
N ARG A 27 4.72 -9.71 9.15
CA ARG A 27 4.05 -10.51 10.18
C ARG A 27 2.56 -10.70 9.88
N LYS A 28 1.94 -9.68 9.24
CA LYS A 28 0.50 -9.60 8.95
C LYS A 28 0.15 -10.07 7.53
N ILE A 29 1.14 -10.52 6.75
CA ILE A 29 0.90 -10.98 5.38
C ILE A 29 -0.03 -12.21 5.36
N LYS A 30 -0.98 -12.21 4.45
CA LYS A 30 -1.92 -13.31 4.19
C LYS A 30 -1.77 -13.80 2.75
N LYS A 31 -2.29 -15.01 2.47
CA LYS A 31 -2.34 -15.57 1.12
C LYS A 31 -3.03 -14.60 0.15
N ASN A 32 -2.49 -14.47 -1.05
CA ASN A 32 -2.96 -13.57 -2.10
C ASN A 32 -2.90 -12.06 -1.75
N TYR A 33 -2.14 -11.66 -0.73
CA TYR A 33 -1.84 -10.25 -0.49
C TYR A 33 -0.67 -9.81 -1.37
N ILE A 34 -0.63 -8.51 -1.68
CA ILE A 34 0.54 -7.84 -2.22
C ILE A 34 1.39 -7.36 -1.06
N PHE A 35 2.66 -7.72 -1.06
CA PHE A 35 3.62 -7.23 -0.08
C PHE A 35 4.38 -6.03 -0.61
N PHE A 36 4.34 -4.92 0.13
CA PHE A 36 5.12 -3.72 -0.15
C PHE A 36 6.40 -3.76 0.68
N ALA A 37 7.53 -4.04 0.04
CA ALA A 37 8.85 -4.17 0.67
C ALA A 37 9.49 -2.79 0.91
N ILE A 38 8.92 -2.02 1.84
CA ILE A 38 9.33 -0.65 2.14
C ILE A 38 10.61 -0.64 2.96
N LYS A 39 11.60 0.14 2.53
CA LYS A 39 12.76 0.47 3.35
C LYS A 39 12.38 1.56 4.36
N GLY A 40 12.43 1.19 5.65
CA GLY A 40 12.28 2.11 6.77
C GLY A 40 13.63 2.62 7.29
N ASN A 41 13.59 3.41 8.37
CA ASN A 41 14.82 3.93 9.00
C ASN A 41 15.63 2.81 9.66
N ASN A 42 14.96 1.91 10.39
CA ASN A 42 15.61 0.85 11.19
C ASN A 42 15.55 -0.53 10.52
N LEU A 43 14.59 -0.76 9.63
CA LEU A 43 14.36 -2.06 9.00
C LEU A 43 14.18 -1.89 7.49
N ASP A 44 14.79 -2.79 6.72
CA ASP A 44 14.55 -2.88 5.27
C ASP A 44 13.53 -3.98 4.99
N GLY A 45 12.34 -3.59 4.49
CA GLY A 45 11.28 -4.52 4.11
C GLY A 45 11.72 -5.58 3.08
N ASN A 46 12.74 -5.27 2.27
CA ASN A 46 13.28 -6.23 1.30
C ASN A 46 13.91 -7.47 1.96
N ASN A 47 14.41 -7.34 3.19
CA ASN A 47 14.98 -8.48 3.94
C ASN A 47 13.92 -9.53 4.30
N PHE A 48 12.64 -9.16 4.29
CA PHE A 48 11.53 -10.05 4.61
C PHE A 48 10.91 -10.73 3.39
N ILE A 49 11.37 -10.41 2.16
CA ILE A 49 10.86 -11.02 0.92
C ILE A 49 10.87 -12.56 0.98
N PRO A 50 11.97 -13.24 1.39
CA PRO A 50 11.96 -14.70 1.46
C PRO A 50 10.91 -15.25 2.42
N SER A 51 10.68 -14.58 3.56
CA SER A 51 9.73 -15.02 4.57
C SER A 51 8.27 -14.85 4.10
N VAL A 52 7.93 -13.76 3.39
CA VAL A 52 6.57 -13.55 2.88
C VAL A 52 6.26 -14.47 1.71
N ILE A 53 7.25 -14.83 0.88
CA ILE A 53 7.10 -15.84 -0.18
C ILE A 53 6.77 -17.20 0.44
N LYS A 54 7.48 -17.61 1.49
CA LYS A 54 7.18 -18.86 2.24
C LYS A 54 5.75 -18.88 2.80
N LYS A 55 5.19 -17.72 3.16
CA LYS A 55 3.79 -17.57 3.60
C LYS A 55 2.77 -17.51 2.43
N GLY A 56 3.21 -17.73 1.19
CA GLY A 56 2.35 -17.78 0.01
C GLY A 56 2.07 -16.43 -0.65
N CYS A 57 2.84 -15.39 -0.34
CA CYS A 57 2.79 -14.14 -1.08
C CYS A 57 3.36 -14.35 -2.49
N LYS A 58 2.61 -13.95 -3.51
CA LYS A 58 3.00 -14.12 -4.92
C LYS A 58 3.20 -12.80 -5.66
N ILE A 59 2.96 -11.67 -5.01
CA ILE A 59 3.08 -10.35 -5.61
C ILE A 59 3.84 -9.45 -4.64
N ILE A 60 4.98 -8.91 -5.08
CA ILE A 60 5.86 -8.08 -4.27
C ILE A 60 6.10 -6.77 -5.00
N VAL A 61 5.92 -5.66 -4.28
CA VAL A 61 6.28 -4.31 -4.73
C VAL A 61 7.57 -3.91 -4.05
N THR A 62 8.53 -3.40 -4.83
CA THR A 62 9.86 -3.04 -4.32
C THR A 62 10.49 -1.90 -5.12
N GLU A 63 11.45 -1.19 -4.52
CA GLU A 63 12.28 -0.20 -5.21
C GLU A 63 13.59 -0.82 -5.75
N LYS A 64 13.89 -2.07 -5.39
CA LYS A 64 15.03 -2.82 -5.94
C LYS A 64 14.67 -3.39 -7.30
N ASN A 65 15.64 -3.42 -8.20
CA ASN A 65 15.46 -4.06 -9.50
C ASN A 65 15.49 -5.58 -9.36
N PHE A 66 14.35 -6.20 -9.57
CA PHE A 66 14.18 -7.63 -9.72
C PHE A 66 13.64 -7.94 -11.11
N ASP A 67 13.91 -9.15 -11.59
CA ASP A 67 13.20 -9.68 -12.75
C ASP A 67 11.70 -9.69 -12.45
N GLU A 68 10.90 -9.23 -13.39
CA GLU A 68 9.44 -9.06 -13.23
C GLU A 68 8.74 -10.36 -12.76
N TRP A 69 9.26 -11.50 -13.19
CA TRP A 69 8.77 -12.82 -12.79
C TRP A 69 9.93 -13.72 -12.38
N LYS A 70 9.99 -14.10 -11.11
CA LYS A 70 11.02 -14.97 -10.58
C LYS A 70 10.43 -16.02 -9.64
N SER A 71 10.69 -17.30 -9.92
CA SER A 71 10.26 -18.44 -9.06
C SER A 71 8.78 -18.42 -8.67
N GLY A 72 7.88 -18.08 -9.61
CA GLY A 72 6.45 -18.04 -9.36
C GLY A 72 5.96 -16.80 -8.61
N VAL A 73 6.80 -15.78 -8.46
CA VAL A 73 6.50 -14.51 -7.80
C VAL A 73 6.59 -13.36 -8.80
N LEU A 74 5.57 -12.52 -8.82
CA LEU A 74 5.54 -11.28 -9.59
C LEU A 74 6.18 -10.16 -8.77
N PHE A 75 7.23 -9.54 -9.32
CA PHE A 75 7.85 -8.35 -8.75
C PHE A 75 7.42 -7.11 -9.54
N ILE A 76 6.87 -6.14 -8.83
CA ILE A 76 6.50 -4.84 -9.37
C ILE A 76 7.53 -3.83 -8.90
N ASN A 77 8.41 -3.43 -9.80
CA ASN A 77 9.46 -2.46 -9.51
C ASN A 77 8.89 -1.04 -9.60
N THR A 78 9.21 -0.20 -8.63
CA THR A 78 8.75 1.20 -8.58
C THR A 78 9.87 2.11 -8.09
N LYS A 79 9.85 3.37 -8.52
CA LYS A 79 10.78 4.40 -8.03
C LYS A 79 10.36 5.01 -6.69
N ASN A 80 9.08 4.89 -6.31
CA ASN A 80 8.56 5.44 -5.07
C ASN A 80 7.45 4.54 -4.52
N ILE A 81 7.86 3.59 -3.69
CA ILE A 81 6.98 2.58 -3.11
C ILE A 81 5.93 3.18 -2.17
N ARG A 82 6.26 4.25 -1.44
CA ARG A 82 5.33 4.90 -0.50
C ARG A 82 4.22 5.63 -1.25
N LYS A 83 4.56 6.34 -2.34
CA LYS A 83 3.59 6.98 -3.22
C LYS A 83 2.66 5.93 -3.84
N LEU A 84 3.21 4.86 -4.37
CA LEU A 84 2.43 3.77 -4.97
C LEU A 84 1.52 3.10 -3.93
N LEU A 85 2.01 2.81 -2.72
CA LEU A 85 1.19 2.28 -1.64
C LEU A 85 0.00 3.19 -1.31
N ALA A 86 0.24 4.51 -1.19
CA ALA A 86 -0.83 5.47 -0.93
C ALA A 86 -1.89 5.48 -2.06
N GLN A 87 -1.46 5.51 -3.32
CA GLN A 87 -2.35 5.46 -4.48
C GLN A 87 -3.20 4.19 -4.50
N ILE A 88 -2.57 3.02 -4.30
CA ILE A 88 -3.28 1.74 -4.30
C ILE A 88 -4.23 1.64 -3.10
N SER A 89 -3.79 2.04 -1.90
CA SER A 89 -4.66 2.09 -0.72
C SER A 89 -5.90 2.93 -0.99
N PHE A 90 -5.73 4.12 -1.57
CA PHE A 90 -6.85 4.99 -1.91
C PHE A 90 -7.77 4.39 -2.99
N SER A 91 -7.24 3.67 -3.98
CA SER A 91 -8.02 3.06 -5.05
C SER A 91 -8.86 1.85 -4.60
N ILE A 92 -8.40 1.13 -3.57
CA ILE A 92 -9.10 -0.07 -3.05
C ILE A 92 -10.40 0.30 -2.32
N PHE A 93 -10.44 1.45 -1.64
CA PHE A 93 -11.62 1.88 -0.89
C PHE A 93 -12.67 2.48 -1.83
N LYS A 94 -13.83 1.82 -1.93
CA LYS A 94 -14.95 2.28 -2.76
C LYS A 94 -15.63 3.53 -2.21
N LYS A 95 -15.79 3.57 -0.88
CA LYS A 95 -16.38 4.74 -0.18
C LYS A 95 -15.26 5.68 0.23
N LYS A 96 -15.30 6.90 -0.26
CA LYS A 96 -14.34 7.96 0.06
C LYS A 96 -15.09 9.12 0.69
N PRO A 97 -14.50 9.83 1.66
CA PRO A 97 -15.09 11.06 2.16
C PRO A 97 -15.12 12.10 1.03
N ASN A 98 -16.19 12.90 0.98
CA ASN A 98 -16.28 14.01 0.04
C ASN A 98 -15.22 15.08 0.34
N ASN A 99 -14.95 15.29 1.63
CA ASN A 99 -13.94 16.23 2.11
C ASN A 99 -12.93 15.47 2.98
N LEU A 100 -11.65 15.65 2.70
CA LEU A 100 -10.54 15.10 3.49
C LEU A 100 -9.66 16.26 3.95
N ILE A 101 -9.60 16.46 5.26
CA ILE A 101 -8.76 17.50 5.87
C ILE A 101 -7.63 16.83 6.62
N ALA A 102 -6.40 17.27 6.35
CA ALA A 102 -5.22 16.80 7.03
C ALA A 102 -4.62 17.93 7.88
N VAL A 103 -4.37 17.65 9.16
CA VAL A 103 -3.72 18.56 10.08
C VAL A 103 -2.30 18.06 10.36
N THR A 104 -1.31 18.88 10.10
CA THR A 104 0.11 18.58 10.35
C THR A 104 0.74 19.67 11.24
N GLY A 105 1.83 19.33 11.92
CA GLY A 105 2.57 20.25 12.80
C GLY A 105 3.27 19.51 13.92
N THR A 106 4.14 20.21 14.65
CA THR A 106 4.83 19.66 15.82
C THR A 106 3.92 19.60 17.05
N ASN A 107 3.11 20.65 17.27
CA ASN A 107 2.18 20.78 18.39
C ASN A 107 0.77 21.13 17.91
N GLY A 108 -0.25 20.92 18.75
CA GLY A 108 -1.62 21.38 18.53
C GLY A 108 -2.45 20.61 17.50
N LYS A 109 -1.92 19.57 16.87
CA LYS A 109 -2.64 18.79 15.83
C LYS A 109 -3.98 18.25 16.33
N SER A 110 -3.98 17.62 17.49
CA SER A 110 -5.18 17.04 18.09
C SER A 110 -6.21 18.12 18.43
N SER A 111 -5.75 19.24 19.01
CA SER A 111 -6.64 20.37 19.39
C SER A 111 -7.30 20.98 18.16
N VAL A 112 -6.55 21.23 17.08
CA VAL A 112 -7.12 21.77 15.83
C VAL A 112 -8.11 20.80 15.21
N SER A 113 -7.81 19.51 15.20
CA SER A 113 -8.73 18.49 14.68
C SER A 113 -10.02 18.41 15.50
N ASP A 114 -9.91 18.52 16.83
CA ASP A 114 -11.06 18.48 17.73
C ASP A 114 -11.92 19.73 17.58
N PHE A 115 -11.35 20.92 17.55
CA PHE A 115 -12.09 22.16 17.30
C PHE A 115 -12.81 22.13 15.96
N TYR A 116 -12.14 21.65 14.90
CA TYR A 116 -12.80 21.52 13.60
C TYR A 116 -13.99 20.55 13.65
N TYR A 117 -13.83 19.42 14.34
CA TYR A 117 -14.91 18.45 14.53
C TYR A 117 -16.10 19.06 15.29
N GLN A 118 -15.83 19.80 16.38
CA GLN A 118 -16.88 20.49 17.16
C GLN A 118 -17.63 21.53 16.33
N ILE A 119 -16.92 22.32 15.52
CA ILE A 119 -17.54 23.30 14.60
C ILE A 119 -18.47 22.60 13.61
N LEU A 120 -18.07 21.46 13.06
CA LEU A 120 -18.92 20.70 12.16
C LEU A 120 -20.19 20.18 12.86
N LEU A 121 -20.07 19.70 14.10
CA LEU A 121 -21.22 19.24 14.87
C LEU A 121 -22.23 20.37 15.18
N LEU A 122 -21.76 21.60 15.38
CA LEU A 122 -22.61 22.75 15.66
C LEU A 122 -23.32 23.27 14.41
N ASN A 123 -22.86 22.95 13.21
CA ASN A 123 -23.42 23.40 11.92
C ASN A 123 -24.21 22.32 11.16
N ASN A 124 -24.39 21.14 11.75
CA ASN A 124 -25.31 20.09 11.30
C ASN A 124 -26.44 19.98 12.32
#